data_c8d84db27f276c7c60d6bf513a5d8330
#
_entry.id   c8d84db27f276c7c60d6bf513a5d8330
#
_cell.length_a   1.000
_cell.length_b   1.000
_cell.length_c   1.000
_cell.angle_alpha   90.00
_cell.angle_beta   90.00
_cell.angle_gamma   90.00
#
_symmetry.space_group_name_H-M   'P 1'
#
loop_
_entity.id
_entity.type
_entity.pdbx_description
1 polymer ?
#
loop_
_entity_poly.entity_id
_entity_poly.type
_entity_poly.pdbx_seq_one_letter_code
_entity_poly.pdbx_strand_id
1 'polypeptide(L)'
;DLKEMNNLGTMLSLIGSSMMDGGTRLRDLLSEEDYKMVDAHFQKVGMPLMLFERVKPMFLSAMSAGEGGGLQSGKVKSYEMEFMKMAETDQLETAGLETIEYQMSIFDSIPYPVQAEMLVESIRGEENTESDQFAEMVRLYKAQDLEVMQAMFEAEEGGLGEYEDVMLNN
;
A
#
# COMPACT_ATOMS: atom_id res chain seq x y z
N ASP A 1 -15.98 5.15 -2.81
CA ASP A 1 -16.52 5.08 -4.18
C ASP A 1 -15.49 5.64 -5.16
N LEU A 2 -14.97 4.80 -6.08
CA LEU A 2 -13.96 5.21 -7.08
C LEU A 2 -14.42 6.37 -7.99
N LYS A 3 -15.73 6.61 -8.08
CA LYS A 3 -16.28 7.78 -8.79
C LYS A 3 -15.98 9.09 -8.06
N GLU A 4 -15.82 9.05 -6.74
CA GLU A 4 -15.48 10.23 -5.94
C GLU A 4 -14.03 10.68 -6.16
N MET A 5 -13.15 9.80 -6.61
CA MET A 5 -11.75 10.13 -6.93
C MET A 5 -11.62 11.17 -8.06
N ASN A 6 -12.64 11.34 -8.89
CA ASN A 6 -12.66 12.36 -9.94
C ASN A 6 -13.09 13.76 -9.44
N ASN A 7 -13.46 13.88 -8.17
CA ASN A 7 -13.84 15.16 -7.57
C ASN A 7 -12.58 15.86 -7.03
N LEU A 8 -12.34 17.10 -7.46
CA LEU A 8 -11.20 17.90 -7.00
C LEU A 8 -11.16 18.05 -5.47
N GLY A 9 -12.32 18.19 -4.82
CA GLY A 9 -12.43 18.28 -3.37
C GLY A 9 -11.93 17.00 -2.69
N THR A 10 -12.35 15.84 -3.19
CA THR A 10 -11.90 14.53 -2.70
C THR A 10 -10.40 14.33 -2.91
N MET A 11 -9.87 14.72 -4.08
CA MET A 11 -8.43 14.66 -4.33
C MET A 11 -7.63 15.54 -3.36
N LEU A 12 -8.08 16.76 -3.08
CA LEU A 12 -7.42 17.65 -2.12
C LEU A 12 -7.49 17.09 -0.69
N SER A 13 -8.63 16.49 -0.31
CA SER A 13 -8.79 15.81 0.98
C SER A 13 -7.82 14.62 1.10
N LEU A 14 -7.70 13.79 0.06
CA LEU A 14 -6.77 12.65 0.02
C LEU A 14 -5.31 13.09 0.16
N ILE A 15 -4.92 14.14 -0.57
CA ILE A 15 -3.56 14.71 -0.43
C ILE A 15 -3.34 15.19 1.00
N GLY A 16 -4.32 15.89 1.59
CA GLY A 16 -4.26 16.33 2.98
C GLY A 16 -4.11 15.16 3.95
N SER A 17 -4.95 14.13 3.81
CA SER A 17 -4.94 12.92 4.65
C SER A 17 -3.69 12.07 4.50
N SER A 18 -2.99 12.17 3.36
CA SER A 18 -1.74 11.44 3.14
C SER A 18 -0.52 12.09 3.78
N MET A 19 -0.63 13.33 4.30
CA MET A 19 0.48 14.05 4.92
C MET A 19 0.55 13.80 6.43
N MET A 20 1.78 13.78 6.95
CA MET A 20 2.03 13.74 8.39
C MET A 20 1.74 15.10 9.04
N ASP A 21 1.14 15.06 10.22
CA ASP A 21 0.83 16.24 11.03
C ASP A 21 2.05 16.84 11.71
N GLY A 22 1.88 18.04 12.28
CA GLY A 22 2.87 18.68 13.13
C GLY A 22 4.17 19.08 12.44
N GLY A 23 4.25 18.95 11.10
CA GLY A 23 5.49 19.24 10.36
C GLY A 23 6.53 18.11 10.40
N THR A 24 6.15 16.94 10.93
CA THR A 24 6.96 15.71 10.96
C THR A 24 7.42 15.35 9.56
N ARG A 25 8.64 14.84 9.44
CA ARG A 25 9.24 14.38 8.20
C ARG A 25 9.75 12.96 8.36
N LEU A 26 9.82 12.22 7.28
CA LEU A 26 10.32 10.84 7.29
C LEU A 26 11.75 10.74 7.88
N ARG A 27 12.63 11.71 7.57
CA ARG A 27 13.98 11.77 8.14
C ARG A 27 14.02 11.92 9.66
N ASP A 28 12.95 12.43 10.28
CA ASP A 28 12.86 12.57 11.73
C ASP A 28 12.47 11.27 12.43
N LEU A 29 11.97 10.29 11.65
CA LEU A 29 11.47 8.99 12.10
C LEU A 29 12.47 7.85 11.89
N LEU A 30 13.42 8.00 10.98
CA LEU A 30 14.36 6.97 10.56
C LEU A 30 15.79 7.26 11.03
N SER A 31 16.58 6.20 11.19
CA SER A 31 18.02 6.34 11.30
C SER A 31 18.62 6.88 9.98
N GLU A 32 19.82 7.45 10.05
CA GLU A 32 20.50 7.94 8.84
C GLU A 32 20.76 6.83 7.83
N GLU A 33 21.01 5.60 8.30
CA GLU A 33 21.21 4.43 7.46
C GLU A 33 19.94 4.00 6.75
N ASP A 34 18.84 3.87 7.49
CA ASP A 34 17.53 3.51 6.95
C ASP A 34 17.00 4.56 5.98
N TYR A 35 17.17 5.85 6.33
CA TYR A 35 16.79 6.94 5.42
C TYR A 35 17.53 6.87 4.09
N LYS A 36 18.84 6.59 4.09
CA LYS A 36 19.62 6.41 2.85
C LYS A 36 19.16 5.21 2.03
N MET A 37 18.82 4.12 2.69
CA MET A 37 18.29 2.93 2.03
C MET A 37 16.94 3.22 1.36
N VAL A 38 16.01 3.84 2.08
CA VAL A 38 14.70 4.24 1.56
C VAL A 38 14.88 5.24 0.40
N ASP A 39 15.74 6.25 0.53
CA ASP A 39 16.01 7.22 -0.55
C ASP A 39 16.57 6.53 -1.80
N ALA A 40 17.50 5.59 -1.63
CA ALA A 40 18.05 4.81 -2.75
C ALA A 40 16.98 3.96 -3.45
N HIS A 41 16.08 3.35 -2.69
CA HIS A 41 14.94 2.60 -3.23
C HIS A 41 14.04 3.51 -4.06
N PHE A 42 13.60 4.65 -3.51
CA PHE A 42 12.73 5.60 -4.20
C PHE A 42 13.39 6.23 -5.44
N GLN A 43 14.71 6.42 -5.42
CA GLN A 43 15.45 6.86 -6.60
C GLN A 43 15.42 5.82 -7.73
N LYS A 44 15.50 4.51 -7.41
CA LYS A 44 15.40 3.42 -8.42
C LYS A 44 14.05 3.45 -9.14
N VAL A 45 12.97 3.79 -8.43
CA VAL A 45 11.63 3.91 -9.01
C VAL A 45 11.32 5.30 -9.59
N GLY A 46 12.31 6.18 -9.65
CA GLY A 46 12.19 7.49 -10.30
C GLY A 46 11.50 8.56 -9.45
N MET A 47 11.32 8.32 -8.15
CA MET A 47 10.66 9.21 -7.20
C MET A 47 11.66 9.82 -6.21
N PRO A 48 12.05 11.10 -6.34
CA PRO A 48 12.93 11.73 -5.36
C PRO A 48 12.26 11.84 -3.99
N LEU A 49 12.75 11.08 -2.99
CA LEU A 49 12.16 11.01 -1.64
C LEU A 49 12.01 12.38 -0.98
N MET A 50 12.89 13.33 -1.29
CA MET A 50 12.84 14.70 -0.78
C MET A 50 11.49 15.41 -1.04
N LEU A 51 10.78 15.06 -2.11
CA LEU A 51 9.47 15.63 -2.44
C LEU A 51 8.34 15.02 -1.60
N PHE A 52 8.59 13.86 -1.01
CA PHE A 52 7.60 13.05 -0.30
C PHE A 52 7.89 12.94 1.21
N GLU A 53 8.83 13.70 1.73
CA GLU A 53 9.28 13.64 3.13
C GLU A 53 8.18 13.82 4.17
N ARG A 54 7.08 14.45 3.81
CA ARG A 54 5.93 14.67 4.68
C ARG A 54 4.78 13.70 4.45
N VAL A 55 4.90 12.82 3.48
CA VAL A 55 3.91 11.79 3.23
C VAL A 55 4.01 10.72 4.32
N LYS A 56 2.88 10.25 4.83
CA LYS A 56 2.83 9.15 5.81
C LYS A 56 3.55 7.92 5.25
N PRO A 57 4.38 7.23 6.05
CA PRO A 57 5.20 6.13 5.54
C PRO A 57 4.40 4.99 4.94
N MET A 58 3.19 4.71 5.45
CA MET A 58 2.31 3.69 4.87
C MET A 58 1.91 4.00 3.42
N PHE A 59 1.68 5.30 3.09
CA PHE A 59 1.41 5.69 1.69
C PHE A 59 2.65 5.57 0.81
N LEU A 60 3.83 5.81 1.36
CA LEU A 60 5.08 5.60 0.63
C LEU A 60 5.26 4.12 0.28
N SER A 61 4.95 3.20 1.19
CA SER A 61 4.97 1.75 0.91
C SER A 61 4.02 1.40 -0.24
N ALA A 62 2.77 1.89 -0.19
CA ALA A 62 1.80 1.65 -1.25
C ALA A 62 2.23 2.23 -2.61
N MET A 63 2.88 3.39 -2.61
CA MET A 63 3.41 4.03 -3.83
C MET A 63 4.57 3.22 -4.41
N SER A 64 5.50 2.75 -3.60
CA SER A 64 6.65 1.96 -4.06
C SER A 64 6.22 0.61 -4.62
N ALA A 65 5.34 -0.11 -3.93
CA ALA A 65 4.79 -1.40 -4.38
C ALA A 65 4.02 -1.29 -5.72
N GLY A 66 3.32 -0.16 -5.95
CA GLY A 66 2.57 0.08 -7.20
C GLY A 66 3.47 0.26 -8.42
N GLU A 67 4.68 0.77 -8.27
CA GLU A 67 5.59 1.01 -9.40
C GLU A 67 6.37 -0.24 -9.84
N GLY A 68 6.71 -1.13 -8.90
CA GLY A 68 7.29 -2.44 -9.22
C GLY A 68 6.30 -3.41 -9.86
N GLY A 69 5.01 -3.27 -9.55
CA GLY A 69 3.95 -4.22 -9.90
C GLY A 69 3.29 -4.06 -11.27
N GLY A 70 3.69 -3.11 -12.10
CA GLY A 70 3.18 -3.07 -13.50
C GLY A 70 1.81 -2.45 -13.69
N LEU A 71 1.19 -1.80 -12.68
CA LEU A 71 -0.05 -1.03 -12.88
C LEU A 71 0.14 0.08 -13.94
N GLN A 72 1.31 0.74 -13.95
CA GLN A 72 1.66 1.72 -14.97
C GLN A 72 2.08 1.09 -16.30
N SER A 73 2.55 -0.16 -16.29
CA SER A 73 2.95 -0.87 -17.52
C SER A 73 1.78 -1.30 -18.39
N GLY A 74 0.54 -1.19 -17.92
CA GLY A 74 -0.66 -1.67 -18.59
C GLY A 74 -0.75 -3.20 -18.68
N LYS A 75 0.19 -3.93 -18.07
CA LYS A 75 0.22 -5.40 -18.06
C LYS A 75 -0.61 -6.00 -16.93
N VAL A 76 -0.82 -5.23 -15.86
CA VAL A 76 -1.65 -5.63 -14.72
C VAL A 76 -3.01 -4.94 -14.84
N LYS A 77 -4.08 -5.69 -14.62
CA LYS A 77 -5.45 -5.18 -14.60
C LYS A 77 -6.00 -5.33 -13.18
N SER A 78 -6.60 -4.27 -12.65
CA SER A 78 -7.39 -4.36 -11.42
C SER A 78 -8.76 -4.91 -11.74
N TYR A 79 -9.21 -5.90 -10.99
CA TYR A 79 -10.56 -6.45 -11.11
C TYR A 79 -11.62 -5.38 -10.84
N GLU A 80 -11.41 -4.53 -9.85
CA GLU A 80 -12.32 -3.44 -9.49
C GLU A 80 -12.51 -2.47 -10.66
N MET A 81 -11.40 -2.08 -11.31
CA MET A 81 -11.44 -1.19 -12.48
C MET A 81 -12.14 -1.84 -13.69
N GLU A 82 -11.93 -3.13 -13.91
CA GLU A 82 -12.62 -3.85 -14.99
C GLU A 82 -14.12 -4.01 -14.67
N PHE A 83 -14.49 -4.36 -13.42
CA PHE A 83 -15.89 -4.43 -13.02
C PHE A 83 -16.60 -3.07 -13.10
N MET A 84 -15.92 -1.98 -12.75
CA MET A 84 -16.48 -0.64 -12.92
C MET A 84 -16.76 -0.32 -14.40
N LYS A 85 -15.83 -0.65 -15.31
CA LYS A 85 -16.05 -0.46 -16.75
C LYS A 85 -17.24 -1.28 -17.27
N MET A 86 -17.35 -2.53 -16.80
CA MET A 86 -18.48 -3.40 -17.15
C MET A 86 -19.79 -2.81 -16.62
N ALA A 87 -19.85 -2.39 -15.36
CA ALA A 87 -21.02 -1.77 -14.77
C ALA A 87 -21.44 -0.49 -15.50
N GLU A 88 -20.47 0.35 -15.90
CA GLU A 88 -20.74 1.55 -16.69
C GLU A 88 -21.31 1.20 -18.07
N THR A 89 -20.73 0.19 -18.74
CA THR A 89 -21.18 -0.27 -20.05
C THR A 89 -22.61 -0.82 -20.00
N ASP A 90 -22.92 -1.59 -18.96
CA ASP A 90 -24.22 -2.25 -18.77
C ASP A 90 -25.22 -1.34 -18.00
N GLN A 91 -24.84 -0.08 -17.71
CA GLN A 91 -25.63 0.89 -16.97
C GLN A 91 -26.11 0.39 -15.60
N LEU A 92 -25.29 -0.40 -14.92
CA LEU A 92 -25.55 -0.91 -13.59
C LEU A 92 -25.25 0.15 -12.52
N GLU A 93 -26.04 0.14 -11.46
CA GLU A 93 -25.78 0.96 -10.29
C GLU A 93 -24.56 0.42 -9.53
N THR A 94 -23.65 1.30 -9.11
CA THR A 94 -22.48 0.95 -8.31
C THR A 94 -22.50 1.74 -7.02
N ALA A 95 -22.12 1.08 -5.91
CA ALA A 95 -21.96 1.70 -4.61
C ALA A 95 -20.62 1.25 -3.97
N GLY A 96 -20.03 2.09 -3.12
CA GLY A 96 -18.90 1.73 -2.29
C GLY A 96 -19.38 1.01 -1.03
N LEU A 97 -18.60 0.05 -0.53
CA LEU A 97 -18.82 -0.58 0.76
C LEU A 97 -18.45 0.38 1.90
N GLU A 98 -17.44 1.19 1.68
CA GLU A 98 -16.93 2.19 2.62
C GLU A 98 -16.39 3.42 1.89
N THR A 99 -16.17 4.50 2.64
CA THR A 99 -15.61 5.73 2.08
C THR A 99 -14.08 5.66 2.07
N ILE A 100 -13.46 6.45 1.19
CA ILE A 100 -12.00 6.57 1.13
C ILE A 100 -11.47 7.17 2.44
N GLU A 101 -12.16 8.14 3.01
CA GLU A 101 -11.79 8.76 4.29
C GLU A 101 -11.77 7.74 5.43
N TYR A 102 -12.73 6.80 5.45
CA TYR A 102 -12.75 5.75 6.44
C TYR A 102 -11.53 4.83 6.30
N GLN A 103 -11.23 4.34 5.09
CA GLN A 103 -10.06 3.52 4.83
C GLN A 103 -8.75 4.25 5.21
N MET A 104 -8.66 5.55 4.90
CA MET A 104 -7.50 6.34 5.28
C MET A 104 -7.36 6.48 6.80
N SER A 105 -8.48 6.58 7.53
CA SER A 105 -8.48 6.74 8.99
C SER A 105 -7.96 5.50 9.73
N ILE A 106 -8.04 4.31 9.12
CA ILE A 106 -7.48 3.08 9.68
C ILE A 106 -5.97 3.23 9.85
N PHE A 107 -5.29 3.77 8.83
CA PHE A 107 -3.84 4.01 8.90
C PHE A 107 -3.44 5.07 9.92
N ASP A 108 -4.34 5.99 10.28
CA ASP A 108 -4.08 7.03 11.29
C ASP A 108 -4.01 6.47 12.71
N SER A 109 -4.52 5.26 12.94
CA SER A 109 -4.40 4.57 14.22
C SER A 109 -2.99 4.00 14.47
N ILE A 110 -2.16 3.87 13.42
CA ILE A 110 -0.78 3.37 13.50
C ILE A 110 0.17 4.56 13.68
N PRO A 111 0.95 4.63 14.76
CA PRO A 111 1.91 5.72 14.97
C PRO A 111 2.94 5.85 13.83
N TYR A 112 3.29 7.07 13.43
CA TYR A 112 4.24 7.31 12.34
C TYR A 112 5.58 6.57 12.47
N PRO A 113 6.20 6.46 13.67
CA PRO A 113 7.42 5.66 13.81
C PRO A 113 7.24 4.20 13.41
N VAL A 114 6.10 3.59 13.77
CA VAL A 114 5.78 2.20 13.42
C VAL A 114 5.55 2.06 11.91
N GLN A 115 4.82 2.98 11.30
CA GLN A 115 4.66 3.01 9.84
C GLN A 115 6.02 3.15 9.12
N ALA A 116 6.95 3.94 9.67
CA ALA A 116 8.27 4.12 9.10
C ALA A 116 9.12 2.84 9.21
N GLU A 117 9.01 2.12 10.33
CA GLU A 117 9.66 0.81 10.51
C GLU A 117 9.11 -0.22 9.52
N MET A 118 7.79 -0.30 9.35
CA MET A 118 7.16 -1.16 8.35
C MET A 118 7.61 -0.85 6.92
N LEU A 119 7.76 0.43 6.56
CA LEU A 119 8.31 0.84 5.26
C LEU A 119 9.75 0.32 5.07
N VAL A 120 10.59 0.45 6.09
CA VAL A 120 11.97 -0.04 6.06
C VAL A 120 12.01 -1.56 5.90
N GLU A 121 11.18 -2.28 6.63
CA GLU A 121 11.11 -3.75 6.56
C GLU A 121 10.61 -4.23 5.20
N SER A 122 9.59 -3.58 4.62
CA SER A 122 9.11 -3.93 3.29
C SER A 122 10.19 -3.79 2.23
N ILE A 123 10.95 -2.67 2.24
CA ILE A 123 12.05 -2.44 1.30
C ILE A 123 13.19 -3.46 1.50
N ARG A 124 13.52 -3.83 2.75
CA ARG A 124 14.51 -4.88 3.04
C ARG A 124 14.03 -6.26 2.58
N GLY A 125 12.73 -6.54 2.70
CA GLY A 125 12.11 -7.77 2.22
C GLY A 125 12.19 -7.90 0.70
N GLU A 126 11.90 -6.83 -0.03
CA GLU A 126 11.98 -6.79 -1.50
C GLU A 126 13.37 -7.19 -2.03
N GLU A 127 14.45 -6.83 -1.35
CA GLU A 127 15.80 -7.17 -1.78
C GLU A 127 16.14 -8.66 -1.61
N ASN A 128 15.39 -9.40 -0.78
CA ASN A 128 15.79 -10.74 -0.35
C ASN A 128 14.92 -11.93 -0.81
N THR A 129 13.62 -11.75 -1.14
CA THR A 129 12.71 -12.92 -1.21
C THR A 129 11.54 -12.83 -2.20
N GLU A 130 11.22 -11.68 -2.79
CA GLU A 130 9.92 -11.49 -3.45
C GLU A 130 9.62 -12.37 -4.68
N SER A 131 10.62 -12.74 -5.47
CA SER A 131 10.34 -13.50 -6.70
C SER A 131 9.85 -14.92 -6.42
N ASP A 132 10.36 -15.55 -5.37
CA ASP A 132 10.08 -16.95 -5.07
C ASP A 132 8.79 -17.13 -4.27
N GLN A 133 8.52 -16.28 -3.29
CA GLN A 133 7.28 -16.29 -2.50
C GLN A 133 6.06 -15.92 -3.35
N PHE A 134 6.16 -14.87 -4.16
CA PHE A 134 5.08 -14.49 -5.07
C PHE A 134 4.80 -15.58 -6.11
N ALA A 135 5.82 -16.18 -6.67
CA ALA A 135 5.67 -17.30 -7.61
C ALA A 135 4.99 -18.51 -6.96
N GLU A 136 5.34 -18.82 -5.71
CA GLU A 136 4.71 -19.89 -4.95
C GLU A 136 3.24 -19.57 -4.62
N MET A 137 2.93 -18.35 -4.18
CA MET A 137 1.55 -17.90 -3.95
C MET A 137 0.70 -18.03 -5.22
N VAL A 138 1.22 -17.61 -6.38
CA VAL A 138 0.55 -17.75 -7.68
C VAL A 138 0.36 -19.23 -8.03
N ARG A 139 1.32 -20.10 -7.74
CA ARG A 139 1.21 -21.55 -7.96
C ARG A 139 0.09 -22.16 -7.13
N LEU A 140 0.06 -21.84 -5.82
CA LEU A 140 -0.97 -22.30 -4.89
C LEU A 140 -2.37 -21.80 -5.27
N TYR A 141 -2.47 -20.52 -5.63
CA TYR A 141 -3.72 -19.94 -6.12
C TYR A 141 -4.27 -20.68 -7.36
N LYS A 142 -3.41 -20.97 -8.35
CA LYS A 142 -3.79 -21.73 -9.53
C LYS A 142 -4.15 -23.18 -9.24
N ALA A 143 -3.53 -23.77 -8.22
CA ALA A 143 -3.84 -25.10 -7.73
C ALA A 143 -5.12 -25.14 -6.88
N GLN A 144 -5.66 -23.98 -6.49
CA GLN A 144 -6.77 -23.83 -5.53
C GLN A 144 -6.48 -24.47 -4.17
N ASP A 145 -5.21 -24.48 -3.76
CA ASP A 145 -4.75 -25.06 -2.51
C ASP A 145 -4.86 -24.01 -1.37
N LEU A 146 -6.10 -23.84 -0.89
CA LEU A 146 -6.41 -22.83 0.12
C LEU A 146 -5.78 -23.15 1.48
N GLU A 147 -5.62 -24.43 1.82
CA GLU A 147 -5.04 -24.83 3.10
C GLU A 147 -3.56 -24.43 3.20
N VAL A 148 -2.79 -24.69 2.15
CA VAL A 148 -1.37 -24.31 2.10
C VAL A 148 -1.20 -22.80 1.96
N MET A 149 -2.09 -22.11 1.22
CA MET A 149 -2.09 -20.65 1.15
C MET A 149 -2.35 -20.02 2.53
N GLN A 150 -3.34 -20.53 3.27
CA GLN A 150 -3.63 -20.05 4.61
C GLN A 150 -2.43 -20.28 5.54
N ALA A 151 -1.83 -21.47 5.53
CA ALA A 151 -0.64 -21.77 6.33
C ALA A 151 0.56 -20.87 5.97
N MET A 152 0.70 -20.47 4.70
CA MET A 152 1.72 -19.54 4.26
C MET A 152 1.49 -18.13 4.86
N PHE A 153 0.25 -17.62 4.86
CA PHE A 153 -0.09 -16.35 5.50
C PHE A 153 0.11 -16.40 7.01
N GLU A 154 -0.35 -17.47 7.68
CA GLU A 154 -0.16 -17.65 9.13
C GLU A 154 1.33 -17.73 9.53
N ALA A 155 2.19 -18.26 8.67
CA ALA A 155 3.63 -18.30 8.91
C ALA A 155 4.31 -16.93 8.78
N GLU A 156 3.72 -16.00 8.04
CA GLU A 156 4.15 -14.61 7.90
C GLU A 156 3.59 -13.69 9.01
N GLU A 157 2.75 -14.22 9.92
CA GLU A 157 2.22 -13.50 11.06
C GLU A 157 3.34 -12.96 11.96
N GLY A 158 3.68 -11.71 11.77
CA GLY A 158 4.69 -10.99 12.53
C GLY A 158 4.95 -9.57 12.02
N GLY A 159 4.56 -9.27 10.78
CA GLY A 159 4.83 -7.96 10.17
C GLY A 159 3.96 -6.83 10.71
N LEU A 160 2.73 -7.09 11.11
CA LEU A 160 1.79 -6.11 11.64
C LEU A 160 1.76 -6.06 13.18
N GLY A 161 2.20 -7.15 13.87
CA GLY A 161 2.25 -7.23 15.31
C GLY A 161 0.92 -6.87 15.98
N GLU A 162 0.96 -5.98 16.98
CA GLU A 162 -0.23 -5.52 17.71
C GLU A 162 -1.23 -4.72 16.87
N TYR A 163 -0.86 -4.31 15.65
CA TYR A 163 -1.72 -3.55 14.72
C TYR A 163 -2.48 -4.43 13.73
N GLU A 164 -2.29 -5.75 13.80
CA GLU A 164 -2.98 -6.71 12.93
C GLU A 164 -4.50 -6.62 13.07
N ASP A 165 -5.00 -6.57 14.31
CA ASP A 165 -6.43 -6.42 14.60
C ASP A 165 -7.00 -5.13 13.98
N VAL A 166 -6.24 -4.05 13.96
CA VAL A 166 -6.64 -2.77 13.37
C VAL A 166 -6.76 -2.86 11.86
N MET A 167 -5.89 -3.63 11.21
CA MET A 167 -5.84 -3.76 9.75
C MET A 167 -6.83 -4.81 9.21
N LEU A 168 -7.09 -5.88 9.96
CA LEU A 168 -7.86 -7.02 9.47
C LEU A 168 -9.29 -7.09 10.01
N ASN A 169 -9.59 -6.49 11.17
CA ASN A 169 -10.86 -6.63 11.88
C ASN A 169 -11.66 -5.32 11.98
N ASN A 170 -11.36 -4.33 11.17
CA ASN A 170 -12.12 -3.06 11.11
C ASN A 170 -13.24 -3.09 10.07
#